data_48ce26f5332b188d39de4291e696d598
#
_entry.id   48ce26f5332b188d39de4291e696d598
#
_cell.length_a   1.000
_cell.length_b   1.000
_cell.length_c   1.000
_cell.angle_alpha   90.00
_cell.angle_beta   90.00
_cell.angle_gamma   90.00
#
_symmetry.space_group_name_H-M   'P 1'
#
loop_
_entity.id
_entity.type
_entity.pdbx_description
1 polymer ?
#
loop_
_entity_poly.entity_id
_entity_poly.type
_entity_poly.pdbx_seq_one_letter_code
_entity_poly.pdbx_strand_id
1 'polypeptide(L)'
;MIVGFLIIHGATGPTGPTGATGATGATGPTGPTGATGATGATGPAGPTGPIGPIGPTGPTGTCVCPCRSTGEMVLNGGMEQFTGSVPTNWNTNDAQRISRVTAQGRVHTGSSAVNLTNGGELWQDIRITGGCYFDFSFFARGEGAQVAIEATVTFMNAQGDSQSGLTISIHSQNLTNDNREFAYYRGITGQAPAGATMARVRFAVTANGGQSADLDDVSFSTD
;
A
#
# COMPACT_ATOMS: atom_id res chain seq x y z
N MET A 1 -21.53 -10.17 9.56
CA MET A 1 -21.19 -8.75 9.82
C MET A 1 -20.62 -8.23 8.50
N ILE A 2 -21.39 -7.39 7.79
CA ILE A 2 -20.99 -6.90 6.45
C ILE A 2 -20.00 -5.76 6.67
N VAL A 3 -18.76 -5.97 6.30
CA VAL A 3 -17.75 -4.89 6.30
C VAL A 3 -17.95 -4.10 5.02
N GLY A 4 -18.47 -2.87 5.15
CA GLY A 4 -18.66 -1.96 4.03
C GLY A 4 -17.33 -1.53 3.43
N PHE A 5 -17.22 -1.68 2.13
CA PHE A 5 -16.10 -1.21 1.31
C PHE A 5 -16.16 0.33 1.25
N LEU A 6 -15.23 1.02 1.87
CA LEU A 6 -15.08 2.46 1.75
C LEU A 6 -14.19 2.77 0.54
N ILE A 7 -14.82 3.11 -0.58
CA ILE A 7 -14.10 3.65 -1.75
C ILE A 7 -13.66 5.07 -1.39
N ILE A 8 -12.38 5.27 -1.11
CA ILE A 8 -11.81 6.61 -0.94
C ILE A 8 -11.53 7.17 -2.33
N HIS A 9 -12.45 8.00 -2.83
CA HIS A 9 -12.15 8.83 -4.00
C HIS A 9 -11.06 9.82 -3.61
N GLY A 10 -10.01 9.92 -4.39
CA GLY A 10 -8.97 10.92 -4.19
C GLY A 10 -9.60 12.31 -4.09
N ALA A 11 -9.15 13.11 -3.11
CA ALA A 11 -9.67 14.44 -2.90
C ALA A 11 -9.47 15.31 -4.16
N THR A 12 -10.53 15.97 -4.62
CA THR A 12 -10.42 17.00 -5.65
C THR A 12 -9.49 18.10 -5.13
N GLY A 13 -8.50 18.50 -5.93
CA GLY A 13 -7.60 19.58 -5.56
C GLY A 13 -8.36 20.84 -5.18
N PRO A 14 -7.80 21.68 -4.29
CA PRO A 14 -8.46 22.92 -3.85
C PRO A 14 -8.69 23.85 -5.05
N THR A 15 -9.84 24.52 -5.04
CA THR A 15 -10.14 25.57 -6.00
C THR A 15 -9.06 26.66 -5.93
N GLY A 16 -8.57 27.12 -7.05
CA GLY A 16 -7.61 28.20 -7.13
C GLY A 16 -8.12 29.47 -6.43
N PRO A 17 -7.22 30.32 -5.92
CA PRO A 17 -7.62 31.55 -5.24
C PRO A 17 -8.39 32.48 -6.18
N THR A 18 -9.34 33.22 -5.64
CA THR A 18 -10.08 34.24 -6.36
C THR A 18 -9.11 35.29 -6.90
N GLY A 19 -9.27 35.69 -8.16
CA GLY A 19 -8.45 36.75 -8.78
C GLY A 19 -8.55 38.06 -7.98
N ALA A 20 -7.48 38.82 -7.96
CA ALA A 20 -7.43 40.12 -7.27
C ALA A 20 -8.45 41.08 -7.87
N THR A 21 -9.09 41.87 -6.99
CA THR A 21 -10.01 42.95 -7.41
C THR A 21 -9.27 43.92 -8.32
N GLY A 22 -9.86 44.29 -9.44
CA GLY A 22 -9.28 45.24 -10.37
C GLY A 22 -9.05 46.60 -9.69
N ALA A 23 -7.99 47.29 -10.09
CA ALA A 23 -7.67 48.61 -9.59
C ALA A 23 -8.82 49.64 -9.90
N THR A 24 -9.08 50.51 -8.97
CA THR A 24 -10.04 51.63 -9.16
C THR A 24 -9.54 52.50 -10.31
N GLY A 25 -10.43 52.83 -11.25
CA GLY A 25 -10.09 53.69 -12.38
C GLY A 25 -9.60 55.10 -11.91
N ALA A 26 -8.64 55.63 -12.65
CA ALA A 26 -8.08 56.94 -12.35
C ALA A 26 -9.15 58.04 -12.43
N THR A 27 -9.09 58.99 -11.49
CA THR A 27 -9.94 60.17 -11.49
C THR A 27 -9.64 60.99 -12.76
N GLY A 28 -10.70 61.38 -13.48
CA GLY A 28 -10.56 62.19 -14.68
C GLY A 28 -9.93 63.59 -14.35
N PRO A 29 -9.25 64.19 -15.34
CA PRO A 29 -8.65 65.47 -15.15
C PRO A 29 -9.69 66.56 -14.81
N THR A 30 -9.32 67.49 -13.94
CA THR A 30 -10.14 68.64 -13.61
C THR A 30 -10.36 69.51 -14.86
N GLY A 31 -11.61 69.82 -15.12
CA GLY A 31 -11.97 70.69 -16.23
C GLY A 31 -11.31 72.11 -16.12
N PRO A 32 -11.09 72.78 -17.28
CA PRO A 32 -10.46 74.11 -17.28
C PRO A 32 -11.31 75.11 -16.46
N THR A 33 -10.62 75.92 -15.67
CA THR A 33 -11.23 76.98 -14.87
C THR A 33 -11.90 77.98 -15.82
N GLY A 34 -13.21 78.06 -15.79
CA GLY A 34 -13.94 79.08 -16.53
C GLY A 34 -13.65 80.45 -15.96
N ALA A 35 -13.62 81.46 -16.83
CA ALA A 35 -13.45 82.85 -16.43
C ALA A 35 -14.55 83.27 -15.43
N THR A 36 -14.12 83.60 -14.24
CA THR A 36 -14.78 84.17 -13.10
C THR A 36 -16.38 84.06 -13.13
N GLY A 37 -16.83 82.90 -12.93
CA GLY A 37 -18.24 82.54 -12.77
C GLY A 37 -18.33 81.35 -11.79
N ALA A 38 -19.45 81.12 -11.22
CA ALA A 38 -19.72 80.17 -10.18
C ALA A 38 -18.99 78.83 -10.41
N THR A 39 -18.41 78.30 -9.36
CA THR A 39 -17.73 77.02 -9.33
C THR A 39 -18.58 75.97 -10.00
N GLY A 40 -18.11 75.39 -11.15
CA GLY A 40 -18.79 74.33 -11.86
C GLY A 40 -19.00 73.10 -10.95
N ALA A 41 -20.12 72.45 -11.09
CA ALA A 41 -20.40 71.22 -10.35
C ALA A 41 -19.31 70.18 -10.64
N THR A 42 -18.88 69.48 -9.61
CA THR A 42 -17.93 68.34 -9.74
C THR A 42 -18.52 67.32 -10.70
N GLY A 43 -17.74 66.93 -11.71
CA GLY A 43 -18.17 65.93 -12.70
C GLY A 43 -18.52 64.60 -12.02
N PRO A 44 -19.44 63.85 -12.59
CA PRO A 44 -19.78 62.51 -12.04
C PRO A 44 -18.53 61.62 -12.01
N ALA A 45 -18.44 60.79 -10.97
CA ALA A 45 -17.41 59.78 -10.87
C ALA A 45 -17.46 58.86 -12.12
N GLY A 46 -16.31 58.50 -12.64
CA GLY A 46 -16.19 57.56 -13.76
C GLY A 46 -16.82 56.20 -13.43
N PRO A 47 -17.31 55.49 -14.40
CA PRO A 47 -17.85 54.14 -14.16
C PRO A 47 -16.78 53.23 -13.58
N THR A 48 -17.24 52.37 -12.64
CA THR A 48 -16.36 51.32 -12.08
C THR A 48 -15.85 50.43 -13.21
N GLY A 49 -14.54 50.14 -13.25
CA GLY A 49 -13.94 49.24 -14.23
C GLY A 49 -14.59 47.87 -14.17
N PRO A 50 -14.59 47.16 -15.29
CA PRO A 50 -15.13 45.79 -15.33
C PRO A 50 -14.35 44.87 -14.38
N ILE A 51 -15.03 43.90 -13.80
CA ILE A 51 -14.42 42.86 -12.96
C ILE A 51 -13.38 42.09 -13.83
N GLY A 52 -12.20 41.94 -13.31
CA GLY A 52 -11.14 41.17 -13.99
C GLY A 52 -11.60 39.74 -14.30
N PRO A 53 -11.09 39.14 -15.39
CA PRO A 53 -11.42 37.76 -15.72
C PRO A 53 -11.03 36.81 -14.59
N ILE A 54 -11.81 35.75 -14.41
CA ILE A 54 -11.49 34.67 -13.46
C ILE A 54 -10.14 34.09 -13.87
N GLY A 55 -9.24 33.94 -12.92
CA GLY A 55 -7.94 33.32 -13.13
C GLY A 55 -8.08 31.90 -13.74
N PRO A 56 -7.11 31.45 -14.52
CA PRO A 56 -7.15 30.12 -15.11
C PRO A 56 -7.24 29.06 -14.00
N THR A 57 -8.03 28.03 -14.26
CA THR A 57 -8.10 26.86 -13.40
C THR A 57 -6.68 26.28 -13.24
N GLY A 58 -6.25 26.05 -12.02
CA GLY A 58 -4.97 25.42 -11.76
C GLY A 58 -4.85 24.10 -12.54
N PRO A 59 -3.64 23.68 -12.89
CA PRO A 59 -3.45 22.41 -13.58
C PRO A 59 -4.06 21.29 -12.77
N THR A 60 -4.80 20.41 -13.45
CA THR A 60 -5.32 19.19 -12.82
C THR A 60 -4.12 18.42 -12.30
N GLY A 61 -4.07 18.18 -10.99
CA GLY A 61 -3.06 17.31 -10.42
C GLY A 61 -3.23 15.94 -11.08
N THR A 62 -2.31 15.57 -11.93
CA THR A 62 -2.18 14.19 -12.36
C THR A 62 -1.66 13.42 -11.16
N CYS A 63 -2.55 12.81 -10.37
CA CYS A 63 -2.15 11.67 -9.55
C CYS A 63 -1.72 10.58 -10.54
N VAL A 64 -0.46 10.58 -10.90
CA VAL A 64 0.15 9.37 -11.44
C VAL A 64 0.23 8.46 -10.22
N CYS A 65 -0.81 7.66 -9.99
CA CYS A 65 -0.72 6.56 -9.07
C CYS A 65 0.19 5.53 -9.73
N PRO A 66 1.45 5.39 -9.32
CA PRO A 66 2.36 4.39 -9.89
C PRO A 66 1.90 2.99 -9.57
N CYS A 67 0.95 2.87 -8.65
CA CYS A 67 0.41 1.64 -8.12
C CYS A 67 -0.76 1.18 -8.99
N ARG A 68 -0.45 0.61 -10.15
CA ARG A 68 -1.43 -0.18 -10.88
C ARG A 68 -1.64 -1.49 -10.15
N SER A 69 -2.89 -1.90 -10.00
CA SER A 69 -3.18 -3.28 -9.61
C SER A 69 -2.48 -4.21 -10.61
N THR A 70 -1.48 -4.92 -10.11
CA THR A 70 -0.69 -5.88 -10.90
C THR A 70 -1.23 -7.30 -10.72
N GLY A 71 -2.31 -7.46 -9.94
CA GLY A 71 -2.81 -8.76 -9.54
C GLY A 71 -1.87 -9.45 -8.55
N GLU A 72 -1.89 -10.77 -8.53
CA GLU A 72 -1.02 -11.58 -7.66
C GLU A 72 0.45 -11.46 -8.07
N MET A 73 1.31 -11.13 -7.15
CA MET A 73 2.74 -10.92 -7.37
C MET A 73 3.61 -12.06 -6.82
N VAL A 74 3.07 -12.88 -5.92
CA VAL A 74 3.74 -14.06 -5.40
C VAL A 74 3.69 -15.16 -6.44
N LEU A 75 4.83 -15.76 -6.73
CA LEU A 75 4.91 -16.94 -7.58
C LEU A 75 4.75 -18.18 -6.73
N ASN A 76 3.90 -19.10 -7.17
CA ASN A 76 3.63 -20.36 -6.46
C ASN A 76 3.18 -20.15 -5.00
N GLY A 77 2.29 -19.17 -4.77
CA GLY A 77 1.73 -18.88 -3.44
C GLY A 77 0.89 -20.03 -2.88
N GLY A 78 0.19 -20.78 -3.73
CA GLY A 78 -0.54 -21.99 -3.36
C GLY A 78 0.33 -23.23 -3.15
N MET A 79 1.65 -23.09 -3.05
CA MET A 79 2.60 -24.16 -2.68
C MET A 79 2.43 -25.48 -3.46
N GLU A 80 2.06 -25.41 -4.76
CA GLU A 80 1.76 -26.59 -5.56
C GLU A 80 2.99 -27.18 -6.26
N GLN A 81 4.02 -26.35 -6.50
CA GLN A 81 5.23 -26.76 -7.22
C GLN A 81 6.43 -26.79 -6.27
N PHE A 82 7.20 -27.88 -6.32
CA PHE A 82 8.38 -28.07 -5.46
C PHE A 82 9.61 -28.47 -6.26
N THR A 83 10.78 -27.99 -5.82
CA THR A 83 12.10 -28.47 -6.23
C THR A 83 12.74 -29.10 -5.00
N GLY A 84 12.73 -30.42 -4.94
CA GLY A 84 13.07 -31.15 -3.71
C GLY A 84 12.05 -30.91 -2.61
N SER A 85 12.48 -30.42 -1.45
CA SER A 85 11.60 -30.09 -0.31
C SER A 85 11.10 -28.63 -0.31
N VAL A 86 11.69 -27.77 -1.16
CA VAL A 86 11.41 -26.33 -1.15
C VAL A 86 10.42 -25.98 -2.26
N PRO A 87 9.39 -25.14 -1.98
CA PRO A 87 8.49 -24.66 -3.02
C PRO A 87 9.27 -23.91 -4.11
N THR A 88 8.95 -24.16 -5.37
CA THR A 88 9.59 -23.48 -6.52
C THR A 88 9.35 -21.97 -6.43
N ASN A 89 10.36 -21.18 -6.75
CA ASN A 89 10.43 -19.72 -6.62
C ASN A 89 10.53 -19.19 -5.16
N TRP A 90 10.62 -20.06 -4.18
CA TRP A 90 10.89 -19.69 -2.80
C TRP A 90 12.33 -20.03 -2.40
N ASN A 91 12.88 -19.24 -1.48
CA ASN A 91 14.18 -19.43 -0.90
C ASN A 91 14.04 -19.85 0.57
N THR A 92 15.07 -20.50 1.11
CA THR A 92 15.10 -20.93 2.51
C THR A 92 16.51 -20.79 3.08
N ASN A 93 16.58 -20.59 4.39
CA ASN A 93 17.85 -20.64 5.14
C ASN A 93 18.38 -22.09 5.27
N ASP A 94 17.47 -23.06 5.32
CA ASP A 94 17.82 -24.48 5.50
C ASP A 94 16.74 -25.39 4.90
N ALA A 95 17.06 -26.06 3.80
CA ALA A 95 16.13 -26.96 3.10
C ALA A 95 15.73 -28.19 3.94
N GLN A 96 16.49 -28.55 4.98
CA GLN A 96 16.14 -29.66 5.87
C GLN A 96 15.00 -29.31 6.84
N ARG A 97 14.74 -28.02 7.02
CA ARG A 97 13.65 -27.51 7.84
C ARG A 97 12.37 -27.28 7.07
N ILE A 98 12.38 -27.52 5.78
CA ILE A 98 11.26 -27.33 4.86
C ILE A 98 10.86 -28.68 4.28
N SER A 99 9.56 -28.93 4.22
CA SER A 99 9.04 -30.14 3.58
C SER A 99 7.70 -29.89 2.90
N ARG A 100 7.48 -30.64 1.83
CA ARG A 100 6.18 -30.70 1.17
C ARG A 100 5.20 -31.51 2.00
N VAL A 101 3.98 -31.03 2.12
CA VAL A 101 2.86 -31.73 2.76
C VAL A 101 1.75 -31.96 1.75
N THR A 102 1.20 -33.19 1.74
CA THR A 102 0.07 -33.59 0.87
C THR A 102 -1.02 -34.32 1.67
N ALA A 103 -0.83 -34.42 2.99
CA ALA A 103 -1.80 -35.11 3.85
C ALA A 103 -3.10 -34.31 3.96
N GLN A 104 -4.22 -35.00 3.91
CA GLN A 104 -5.53 -34.40 4.07
C GLN A 104 -5.64 -33.67 5.42
N GLY A 105 -6.14 -32.43 5.42
CA GLY A 105 -6.25 -31.55 6.58
C GLY A 105 -4.95 -30.79 6.89
N ARG A 106 -3.88 -31.00 6.11
CA ARG A 106 -2.63 -30.24 6.14
C ARG A 106 -2.38 -29.43 4.86
N VAL A 107 -3.36 -29.37 4.00
CA VAL A 107 -3.39 -28.57 2.77
C VAL A 107 -4.65 -27.73 2.85
N HIS A 108 -4.54 -26.42 2.60
CA HIS A 108 -5.69 -25.53 2.61
C HIS A 108 -6.42 -25.61 1.27
N THR A 109 -5.73 -25.35 0.16
CA THR A 109 -6.29 -25.57 -1.18
C THR A 109 -5.33 -26.39 -2.04
N GLY A 110 -5.82 -26.87 -3.17
CA GLY A 110 -5.00 -27.65 -4.11
C GLY A 110 -4.61 -29.02 -3.60
N SER A 111 -3.33 -29.40 -3.78
CA SER A 111 -2.81 -30.73 -3.52
C SER A 111 -1.61 -30.77 -2.58
N SER A 112 -1.04 -29.63 -2.26
CA SER A 112 0.13 -29.54 -1.36
C SER A 112 0.25 -28.21 -0.64
N ALA A 113 0.86 -28.24 0.52
CA ALA A 113 1.26 -27.09 1.32
C ALA A 113 2.75 -27.22 1.71
N VAL A 114 3.33 -26.18 2.29
CA VAL A 114 4.68 -26.23 2.81
C VAL A 114 4.68 -26.31 4.33
N ASN A 115 5.49 -27.19 4.89
CA ASN A 115 5.73 -27.31 6.33
C ASN A 115 7.10 -26.73 6.68
N LEU A 116 7.15 -25.95 7.76
CA LEU A 116 8.36 -25.38 8.34
C LEU A 116 8.51 -25.88 9.78
N THR A 117 9.68 -26.43 10.08
CA THR A 117 10.08 -26.82 11.44
C THR A 117 10.80 -25.67 12.15
N ASN A 118 11.12 -25.86 13.42
CA ASN A 118 11.79 -24.85 14.26
C ASN A 118 13.04 -24.25 13.60
N GLY A 119 13.09 -22.90 13.52
CA GLY A 119 14.17 -22.16 12.87
C GLY A 119 14.15 -22.21 11.35
N GLY A 120 13.13 -22.81 10.74
CA GLY A 120 12.92 -22.77 9.30
C GLY A 120 12.44 -21.37 8.86
N GLU A 121 13.01 -20.92 7.77
CA GLU A 121 12.63 -19.68 7.12
C GLU A 121 12.32 -19.91 5.65
N LEU A 122 11.32 -19.21 5.14
CA LEU A 122 10.90 -19.26 3.74
C LEU A 122 10.65 -17.84 3.26
N TRP A 123 11.23 -17.44 2.12
CA TRP A 123 11.01 -16.08 1.59
C TRP A 123 11.01 -16.05 0.07
N GLN A 124 10.36 -15.01 -0.45
CA GLN A 124 10.39 -14.64 -1.86
C GLN A 124 10.69 -13.15 -2.02
N ASP A 125 11.57 -12.82 -2.95
CA ASP A 125 11.89 -11.45 -3.34
C ASP A 125 11.06 -11.07 -4.57
N ILE A 126 10.24 -10.03 -4.43
CA ILE A 126 9.23 -9.61 -5.39
C ILE A 126 9.59 -8.21 -5.87
N ARG A 127 9.64 -8.00 -7.19
CA ARG A 127 9.84 -6.66 -7.76
C ARG A 127 8.60 -5.81 -7.53
N ILE A 128 8.82 -4.59 -7.02
CA ILE A 128 7.75 -3.63 -6.72
C ILE A 128 8.08 -2.25 -7.29
N THR A 129 7.06 -1.40 -7.27
CA THR A 129 7.21 0.05 -7.47
C THR A 129 7.07 0.74 -6.11
N GLY A 130 8.03 1.60 -5.76
CA GLY A 130 7.95 2.40 -4.53
C GLY A 130 6.76 3.36 -4.53
N GLY A 131 6.34 3.79 -3.36
CA GLY A 131 5.19 4.67 -3.16
C GLY A 131 3.85 3.94 -3.03
N CYS A 132 3.81 2.62 -3.18
CA CYS A 132 2.59 1.80 -3.13
C CYS A 132 2.37 1.17 -1.77
N TYR A 133 1.12 0.82 -1.49
CA TYR A 133 0.72 -0.06 -0.40
C TYR A 133 0.43 -1.43 -0.99
N PHE A 134 0.66 -2.48 -0.21
CA PHE A 134 0.45 -3.84 -0.64
C PHE A 134 -0.43 -4.59 0.36
N ASP A 135 -1.29 -5.43 -0.18
CA ASP A 135 -2.06 -6.39 0.59
C ASP A 135 -1.26 -7.68 0.69
N PHE A 136 -1.05 -8.15 1.90
CA PHE A 136 -0.34 -9.38 2.19
C PHE A 136 -1.25 -10.30 2.98
N SER A 137 -1.45 -11.53 2.47
CA SER A 137 -2.26 -12.52 3.14
C SER A 137 -1.74 -13.93 2.95
N PHE A 138 -2.12 -14.83 3.85
CA PHE A 138 -1.75 -16.23 3.79
C PHE A 138 -2.64 -17.07 4.71
N PHE A 139 -2.63 -18.35 4.50
CA PHE A 139 -3.21 -19.33 5.42
C PHE A 139 -2.11 -20.07 6.16
N ALA A 140 -2.31 -20.26 7.47
CA ALA A 140 -1.37 -20.98 8.31
C ALA A 140 -2.07 -21.80 9.39
N ARG A 141 -1.44 -22.91 9.77
CA ARG A 141 -1.84 -23.72 10.92
C ARG A 141 -0.61 -24.19 11.68
N GLY A 142 -0.73 -24.41 12.97
CA GLY A 142 0.31 -25.00 13.80
C GLY A 142 0.10 -26.51 13.96
N GLU A 143 1.19 -27.27 13.89
CA GLU A 143 1.23 -28.67 14.36
C GLU A 143 1.76 -28.71 15.78
N GLY A 144 0.88 -28.43 16.75
CA GLY A 144 1.20 -28.43 18.17
C GLY A 144 0.99 -27.07 18.84
N ALA A 145 0.98 -27.09 20.18
CA ALA A 145 0.62 -25.96 21.02
C ALA A 145 1.72 -24.90 21.22
N GLN A 146 2.92 -25.14 20.72
CA GLN A 146 4.08 -24.26 20.94
C GLN A 146 4.76 -23.88 19.64
N VAL A 147 3.98 -23.40 18.70
CA VAL A 147 4.44 -22.92 17.38
C VAL A 147 4.11 -21.45 17.26
N ALA A 148 5.07 -20.65 16.85
CA ALA A 148 4.89 -19.24 16.50
C ALA A 148 5.38 -18.99 15.08
N ILE A 149 4.71 -18.11 14.38
CA ILE A 149 5.09 -17.68 13.02
C ILE A 149 5.29 -16.18 13.04
N GLU A 150 6.38 -15.73 12.49
CA GLU A 150 6.61 -14.34 12.15
C GLU A 150 6.59 -14.19 10.63
N ALA A 151 5.59 -13.50 10.11
CA ALA A 151 5.48 -13.17 8.70
C ALA A 151 5.80 -11.69 8.51
N THR A 152 6.78 -11.38 7.67
CA THR A 152 7.27 -10.01 7.46
C THR A 152 7.26 -9.64 5.99
N VAL A 153 6.98 -8.35 5.73
CA VAL A 153 7.25 -7.71 4.45
C VAL A 153 8.31 -6.64 4.69
N THR A 154 9.42 -6.73 3.97
CA THR A 154 10.53 -5.78 4.05
C THR A 154 10.76 -5.17 2.67
N PHE A 155 10.76 -3.86 2.58
CA PHE A 155 11.06 -3.14 1.35
C PHE A 155 12.56 -2.89 1.24
N MET A 156 13.12 -3.03 0.03
CA MET A 156 14.54 -2.84 -0.26
C MET A 156 14.71 -1.95 -1.49
N ASN A 157 15.73 -1.11 -1.46
CA ASN A 157 16.17 -0.31 -2.60
C ASN A 157 17.34 -0.98 -3.35
N ALA A 158 17.77 -0.38 -4.45
CA ALA A 158 18.90 -0.87 -5.25
C ALA A 158 20.25 -0.81 -4.51
N GLN A 159 20.36 -0.01 -3.45
CA GLN A 159 21.56 0.15 -2.61
C GLN A 159 21.64 -0.91 -1.50
N GLY A 160 20.55 -1.66 -1.27
CA GLY A 160 20.48 -2.67 -0.22
C GLY A 160 19.92 -2.15 1.11
N ASP A 161 19.52 -0.87 1.19
CA ASP A 161 18.83 -0.35 2.36
C ASP A 161 17.46 -1.01 2.48
N SER A 162 17.06 -1.33 3.70
CA SER A 162 15.81 -2.02 3.97
C SER A 162 14.95 -1.26 4.98
N GLN A 163 13.63 -1.32 4.78
CA GLN A 163 12.63 -0.76 5.67
C GLN A 163 11.52 -1.80 5.89
N SER A 164 11.12 -1.96 7.15
CA SER A 164 9.96 -2.80 7.48
C SER A 164 8.68 -2.21 6.91
N GLY A 165 7.94 -3.02 6.17
CA GLY A 165 6.63 -2.66 5.62
C GLY A 165 5.48 -3.20 6.46
N LEU A 166 5.61 -4.44 6.95
CA LEU A 166 4.59 -5.10 7.77
C LEU A 166 5.24 -6.22 8.58
N THR A 167 4.73 -6.46 9.78
CA THR A 167 5.02 -7.66 10.57
C THR A 167 3.72 -8.21 11.13
N ILE A 168 3.45 -9.49 10.87
CA ILE A 168 2.35 -10.26 11.46
C ILE A 168 2.99 -11.30 12.36
N SER A 169 2.86 -11.10 13.67
CA SER A 169 3.37 -12.05 14.68
C SER A 169 2.22 -12.91 15.18
N ILE A 170 2.30 -14.21 14.92
CA ILE A 170 1.32 -15.20 15.33
C ILE A 170 1.93 -16.00 16.46
N HIS A 171 1.40 -15.79 17.65
CA HIS A 171 1.82 -16.55 18.83
C HIS A 171 1.10 -17.89 18.92
N SER A 172 1.72 -18.83 19.59
CA SER A 172 1.23 -20.21 19.73
C SER A 172 -0.22 -20.33 20.23
N GLN A 173 -0.67 -19.39 21.03
CA GLN A 173 -2.06 -19.35 21.51
C GLN A 173 -3.07 -18.86 20.47
N ASN A 174 -2.60 -18.27 19.36
CA ASN A 174 -3.42 -17.72 18.29
C ASN A 174 -3.39 -18.59 17.02
N LEU A 175 -2.52 -19.60 16.98
CA LEU A 175 -2.54 -20.62 15.94
C LEU A 175 -3.60 -21.67 16.30
N THR A 176 -4.40 -22.05 15.34
CA THR A 176 -5.33 -23.17 15.51
C THR A 176 -4.52 -24.45 15.75
N ASN A 177 -4.65 -25.01 16.96
CA ASN A 177 -4.03 -26.27 17.36
C ASN A 177 -4.83 -27.49 16.95
N ASP A 178 -6.06 -27.28 16.46
CA ASP A 178 -6.88 -28.33 15.91
C ASP A 178 -6.30 -28.74 14.56
N ASN A 179 -5.76 -29.93 14.51
CA ASN A 179 -5.04 -30.58 13.40
C ASN A 179 -5.76 -30.58 12.04
N ARG A 180 -6.66 -29.66 11.77
CA ARG A 180 -7.48 -29.64 10.55
C ARG A 180 -7.86 -28.26 10.02
N GLU A 181 -7.59 -27.16 10.74
CA GLU A 181 -8.09 -25.85 10.32
C GLU A 181 -6.94 -24.86 10.11
N PHE A 182 -6.86 -24.33 8.91
CA PHE A 182 -6.04 -23.17 8.59
C PHE A 182 -6.75 -21.89 9.05
N ALA A 183 -6.00 -20.99 9.65
CA ALA A 183 -6.45 -19.64 9.92
C ALA A 183 -5.94 -18.69 8.82
N TYR A 184 -6.79 -17.74 8.44
CA TYR A 184 -6.48 -16.69 7.49
C TYR A 184 -5.86 -15.49 8.19
N TYR A 185 -4.72 -15.04 7.67
CA TYR A 185 -4.02 -13.85 8.14
C TYR A 185 -3.88 -12.86 7.00
N ARG A 186 -4.13 -11.59 7.29
CA ARG A 186 -4.04 -10.51 6.31
C ARG A 186 -3.57 -9.23 6.97
N GLY A 187 -2.79 -8.44 6.24
CA GLY A 187 -2.42 -7.08 6.63
C GLY A 187 -2.07 -6.23 5.40
N ILE A 188 -2.26 -4.93 5.54
CA ILE A 188 -1.83 -3.96 4.54
C ILE A 188 -0.50 -3.39 5.01
N THR A 189 0.50 -3.34 4.13
CA THR A 189 1.81 -2.77 4.45
C THR A 189 1.73 -1.27 4.72
N GLY A 190 2.72 -0.72 5.40
CA GLY A 190 3.03 0.70 5.26
C GLY A 190 3.36 1.04 3.80
N GLN A 191 3.39 2.33 3.48
CA GLN A 191 3.77 2.78 2.15
C GLN A 191 5.22 2.38 1.84
N ALA A 192 5.45 1.72 0.73
CA ALA A 192 6.80 1.42 0.27
C ALA A 192 7.56 2.72 0.00
N PRO A 193 8.82 2.88 0.48
CA PRO A 193 9.64 4.05 0.15
C PRO A 193 9.68 4.31 -1.35
N ALA A 194 9.74 5.57 -1.76
CA ALA A 194 9.73 5.94 -3.18
C ALA A 194 10.89 5.29 -3.99
N GLY A 195 12.03 5.02 -3.34
CA GLY A 195 13.18 4.34 -3.95
C GLY A 195 13.15 2.81 -3.84
N ALA A 196 12.12 2.23 -3.23
CA ALA A 196 12.01 0.78 -3.11
C ALA A 196 11.76 0.13 -4.48
N THR A 197 12.51 -0.91 -4.76
CA THR A 197 12.43 -1.68 -6.02
C THR A 197 12.09 -3.15 -5.78
N MET A 198 12.14 -3.57 -4.52
CA MET A 198 11.91 -4.96 -4.12
C MET A 198 11.17 -5.03 -2.78
N ALA A 199 10.30 -6.02 -2.64
CA ALA A 199 9.71 -6.44 -1.37
C ALA A 199 10.15 -7.87 -1.10
N ARG A 200 10.62 -8.16 0.11
CA ARG A 200 10.80 -9.53 0.60
C ARG A 200 9.62 -9.90 1.48
N VAL A 201 8.88 -10.90 1.05
CA VAL A 201 7.91 -11.60 1.89
C VAL A 201 8.63 -12.75 2.56
N ARG A 202 8.66 -12.81 3.90
CA ARG A 202 9.39 -13.83 4.66
C ARG A 202 8.54 -14.39 5.79
N PHE A 203 8.61 -15.69 5.97
CA PHE A 203 8.09 -16.43 7.11
C PHE A 203 9.25 -17.00 7.91
N ALA A 204 9.16 -16.91 9.24
CA ALA A 204 10.06 -17.56 10.16
C ALA A 204 9.24 -18.32 11.21
N VAL A 205 9.60 -19.56 11.47
CA VAL A 205 8.91 -20.43 12.41
C VAL A 205 9.78 -20.67 13.65
N THR A 206 9.19 -20.45 14.81
CA THR A 206 9.73 -20.87 16.11
C THR A 206 8.82 -21.92 16.69
N ALA A 207 9.35 -23.09 17.02
CA ALA A 207 8.58 -24.21 17.54
C ALA A 207 9.42 -25.03 18.54
N ASN A 208 8.75 -25.69 19.45
CA ASN A 208 9.38 -26.56 20.46
C ASN A 208 8.98 -28.02 20.23
N GLY A 209 9.83 -28.95 20.67
CA GLY A 209 9.46 -30.38 20.78
C GLY A 209 9.14 -31.08 19.46
N GLY A 210 9.75 -30.65 18.34
CA GLY A 210 9.51 -31.28 17.03
C GLY A 210 8.22 -30.80 16.35
N GLN A 211 7.59 -29.74 16.88
CA GLN A 211 6.41 -29.11 16.30
C GLN A 211 6.78 -28.26 15.07
N SER A 212 5.79 -27.91 14.27
CA SER A 212 5.98 -27.24 12.98
C SER A 212 4.76 -26.42 12.60
N ALA A 213 4.90 -25.60 11.53
CA ALA A 213 3.81 -24.88 10.93
C ALA A 213 3.60 -25.28 9.48
N ASP A 214 2.36 -25.40 9.04
CA ASP A 214 2.00 -25.51 7.64
C ASP A 214 1.55 -24.14 7.12
N LEU A 215 2.02 -23.76 5.92
CA LEU A 215 1.67 -22.52 5.23
C LEU A 215 1.13 -22.85 3.84
N ASP A 216 0.13 -22.10 3.42
CA ASP A 216 -0.53 -22.24 2.12
C ASP A 216 -1.15 -20.92 1.66
N ASP A 217 -1.47 -20.83 0.37
CA ASP A 217 -2.20 -19.73 -0.28
C ASP A 217 -1.67 -18.34 0.11
N VAL A 218 -0.37 -18.16 -0.06
CA VAL A 218 0.29 -16.87 0.15
C VAL A 218 -0.03 -15.92 -1.00
N SER A 219 -0.49 -14.73 -0.69
CA SER A 219 -0.82 -13.67 -1.65
C SER A 219 -0.11 -12.36 -1.27
N PHE A 220 0.38 -11.66 -2.28
CA PHE A 220 0.94 -10.33 -2.16
C PHE A 220 0.59 -9.53 -3.41
N SER A 221 -0.23 -8.50 -3.25
CA SER A 221 -0.78 -7.74 -4.38
C SER A 221 -0.85 -6.25 -4.07
N THR A 222 -0.97 -5.43 -5.10
CA THR A 222 -1.43 -4.02 -4.98
C THR A 222 -2.93 -3.98 -5.17
N ASP A 223 -3.64 -3.32 -4.29
CA ASP A 223 -5.06 -2.97 -4.47
C ASP A 223 -5.24 -1.90 -5.56
#